data_907427e5706e9cdbf662acc6355d65a4
#
_entry.id   907427e5706e9cdbf662acc6355d65a4
#
_cell.length_a   1.000
_cell.length_b   1.000
_cell.length_c   1.000
_cell.angle_alpha   90.00
_cell.angle_beta   90.00
_cell.angle_gamma   90.00
#
_symmetry.space_group_name_H-M   'P 1'
#
loop_
_entity.id
_entity.type
_entity.pdbx_description
1 polymer ?
#
loop_
_entity_poly.entity_id
_entity_poly.type
_entity_poly.pdbx_seq_one_letter_code
_entity_poly.pdbx_strand_id
1 'polypeptide(L)'
;IIETEILLSDLESLERRLEKNKRKKMSQDEINFLEECLKLINKGEKPEFIKNKFDKNIVKKSGLLSLKPKIIVCNVDEKSLPNGNKYSIECEKKNSRDNVIVVCADIEDQIMGLQKKDREDFMIESGIKSTGLNNLIKTGYNTLCLNTFFTSGPEESRAWTIEKNYNASDAAGVIHTDFKKKFI
;
A
#
# COMPACT_ATOMS: atom_id res chain seq x y z
N ILE A 1 0.93 11.88 -16.46
CA ILE A 1 1.18 13.01 -15.56
C ILE A 1 1.56 12.50 -14.17
N ILE A 2 0.71 11.84 -13.39
CA ILE A 2 1.01 11.41 -12.00
C ILE A 2 2.27 10.54 -11.93
N GLU A 3 2.42 9.55 -12.81
CA GLU A 3 3.62 8.70 -12.82
C GLU A 3 4.89 9.50 -13.12
N THR A 4 4.81 10.51 -13.97
CA THR A 4 5.93 11.41 -14.27
C THR A 4 6.30 12.25 -13.05
N GLU A 5 5.32 12.77 -12.34
CA GLU A 5 5.54 13.52 -11.09
C GLU A 5 6.20 12.66 -10.00
N ILE A 6 5.79 11.40 -9.88
CA ILE A 6 6.43 10.44 -8.97
C ILE A 6 7.90 10.22 -9.35
N LEU A 7 8.21 10.03 -10.63
CA LEU A 7 9.58 9.85 -11.09
C LEU A 7 10.43 11.10 -10.89
N LEU A 8 9.88 12.30 -11.11
CA LEU A 8 10.57 13.56 -10.84
C LEU A 8 10.88 13.74 -9.34
N SER A 9 9.93 13.42 -8.48
CA SER A 9 10.15 13.44 -7.02
C SER A 9 11.24 12.44 -6.59
N ASP A 10 11.25 11.25 -7.19
CA ASP A 10 12.31 10.26 -6.93
C ASP A 10 13.66 10.75 -7.45
N LEU A 11 13.71 11.41 -8.62
CA LEU A 11 14.90 11.99 -9.19
C LEU A 11 15.55 13.00 -8.22
N GLU A 12 14.80 13.97 -7.75
CA GLU A 12 15.27 14.97 -6.79
C GLU A 12 15.78 14.31 -5.49
N SER A 13 15.06 13.29 -5.01
CA SER A 13 15.45 12.55 -3.80
C SER A 13 16.79 11.82 -4.00
N LEU A 14 17.00 11.18 -5.16
CA LEU A 14 18.21 10.46 -5.50
C LEU A 14 19.42 11.40 -5.61
N GLU A 15 19.29 12.49 -6.37
CA GLU A 15 20.34 13.50 -6.53
C GLU A 15 20.77 14.05 -5.19
N ARG A 16 19.83 14.50 -4.37
CA ARG A 16 20.12 15.04 -3.03
C ARG A 16 20.79 14.02 -2.11
N ARG A 17 20.46 12.73 -2.22
CA ARG A 17 21.05 11.67 -1.38
C ARG A 17 22.45 11.32 -1.83
N LEU A 18 22.69 11.21 -3.13
CA LEU A 18 24.03 10.96 -3.68
C LEU A 18 24.98 12.11 -3.41
N GLU A 19 24.53 13.37 -3.50
CA GLU A 19 25.33 14.53 -3.11
C GLU A 19 25.71 14.52 -1.62
N LYS A 20 24.73 14.20 -0.74
CA LYS A 20 24.96 14.12 0.71
C LYS A 20 25.81 12.92 1.12
N ASN A 21 25.93 11.89 0.28
CA ASN A 21 26.71 10.71 0.58
C ASN A 21 28.22 11.02 0.75
N LYS A 22 28.71 12.12 0.18
CA LYS A 22 30.06 12.64 0.47
C LYS A 22 30.32 12.87 1.96
N ARG A 23 29.27 12.90 2.80
CA ARG A 23 29.30 13.14 4.25
C ARG A 23 28.79 11.98 5.12
N LYS A 24 28.10 10.98 4.56
CA LYS A 24 27.55 9.82 5.27
C LYS A 24 28.09 8.54 4.63
N LYS A 25 28.60 7.61 5.43
CA LYS A 25 29.04 6.28 4.97
C LYS A 25 27.81 5.43 4.59
N MET A 26 27.41 5.47 3.32
CA MET A 26 26.51 4.48 2.74
C MET A 26 27.32 3.26 2.29
N SER A 27 26.70 2.07 2.29
CA SER A 27 27.36 0.89 1.72
C SER A 27 27.50 1.04 0.20
N GLN A 28 28.50 0.36 -0.39
CA GLN A 28 28.71 0.39 -1.84
C GLN A 28 27.48 -0.11 -2.60
N ASP A 29 26.79 -1.13 -2.08
CA ASP A 29 25.58 -1.68 -2.69
C ASP A 29 24.42 -0.68 -2.67
N GLU A 30 24.27 0.11 -1.59
CA GLU A 30 23.28 1.19 -1.54
C GLU A 30 23.59 2.28 -2.58
N ILE A 31 24.86 2.66 -2.73
CA ILE A 31 25.28 3.65 -3.73
C ILE A 31 24.97 3.12 -5.14
N ASN A 32 25.43 1.91 -5.44
CA ASN A 32 25.20 1.27 -6.76
C ASN A 32 23.71 1.22 -7.11
N PHE A 33 22.86 0.86 -6.13
CA PHE A 33 21.41 0.83 -6.33
C PHE A 33 20.85 2.22 -6.67
N LEU A 34 21.23 3.25 -5.91
CA LEU A 34 20.74 4.62 -6.14
C LEU A 34 21.22 5.17 -7.49
N GLU A 35 22.46 4.89 -7.88
CA GLU A 35 23.02 5.31 -9.18
C GLU A 35 22.33 4.61 -10.35
N GLU A 36 22.03 3.31 -10.24
CA GLU A 36 21.26 2.60 -11.26
C GLU A 36 19.83 3.13 -11.38
N CYS A 37 19.17 3.41 -10.26
CA CYS A 37 17.86 4.05 -10.27
C CYS A 37 17.91 5.42 -10.96
N LEU A 38 18.91 6.25 -10.63
CA LEU A 38 19.10 7.56 -11.24
C LEU A 38 19.28 7.47 -12.75
N LYS A 39 20.09 6.53 -13.22
CA LYS A 39 20.32 6.30 -14.66
C LYS A 39 19.04 5.91 -15.40
N LEU A 40 18.19 5.06 -14.79
CA LEU A 40 16.91 4.64 -15.40
C LEU A 40 15.93 5.80 -15.46
N ILE A 41 15.75 6.53 -14.35
CA ILE A 41 14.81 7.66 -14.30
C ILE A 41 15.20 8.75 -15.31
N ASN A 42 16.49 9.05 -15.46
CA ASN A 42 16.99 10.01 -16.47
C ASN A 42 16.71 9.57 -17.93
N LYS A 43 16.52 8.25 -18.15
CA LYS A 43 16.08 7.72 -19.45
C LYS A 43 14.55 7.67 -19.59
N GLY A 44 13.80 8.09 -18.57
CA GLY A 44 12.35 7.95 -18.52
C GLY A 44 11.86 6.54 -18.20
N GLU A 45 12.75 5.66 -17.73
CA GLU A 45 12.45 4.27 -17.39
C GLU A 45 12.13 4.14 -15.89
N LYS A 46 11.27 3.18 -15.53
CA LYS A 46 10.93 2.91 -14.13
C LYS A 46 12.00 2.05 -13.47
N PRO A 47 12.47 2.40 -12.25
CA PRO A 47 13.47 1.60 -11.53
C PRO A 47 12.93 0.25 -11.04
N GLU A 48 11.67 -0.04 -11.24
CA GLU A 48 11.04 -1.32 -10.90
C GLU A 48 11.73 -2.53 -11.55
N PHE A 49 12.32 -2.34 -12.73
CA PHE A 49 13.03 -3.41 -13.45
C PHE A 49 14.28 -3.92 -12.76
N ILE A 50 14.88 -3.13 -11.89
CA ILE A 50 16.12 -3.51 -11.18
C ILE A 50 15.91 -3.91 -9.72
N LYS A 51 14.72 -3.74 -9.17
CA LYS A 51 14.46 -4.03 -7.73
C LYS A 51 14.84 -5.45 -7.30
N ASN A 52 14.74 -6.41 -8.21
CA ASN A 52 15.04 -7.82 -7.91
C ASN A 52 16.54 -8.15 -7.99
N LYS A 53 17.38 -7.23 -8.48
CA LYS A 53 18.84 -7.40 -8.56
C LYS A 53 19.55 -7.02 -7.26
N PHE A 54 18.85 -6.34 -6.37
CA PHE A 54 19.40 -5.80 -5.12
C PHE A 54 18.71 -6.39 -3.90
N ASP A 55 19.38 -6.29 -2.75
CA ASP A 55 18.83 -6.72 -1.48
C ASP A 55 17.52 -5.98 -1.17
N LYS A 56 16.51 -6.72 -0.72
CA LYS A 56 15.16 -6.17 -0.42
C LYS A 56 15.20 -5.07 0.64
N ASN A 57 16.15 -5.13 1.58
CA ASN A 57 16.29 -4.10 2.61
C ASN A 57 16.84 -2.81 2.02
N ILE A 58 17.76 -2.89 1.05
CA ILE A 58 18.28 -1.72 0.33
C ILE A 58 17.14 -1.06 -0.44
N VAL A 59 16.38 -1.85 -1.20
CA VAL A 59 15.21 -1.37 -1.94
C VAL A 59 14.20 -0.71 -1.02
N LYS A 60 13.81 -1.37 0.08
CA LYS A 60 12.85 -0.84 1.08
C LYS A 60 13.36 0.45 1.73
N LYS A 61 14.65 0.49 2.15
CA LYS A 61 15.28 1.68 2.76
C LYS A 61 15.44 2.84 1.81
N SER A 62 15.47 2.59 0.50
CA SER A 62 15.56 3.66 -0.50
C SER A 62 14.41 4.65 -0.39
N GLY A 63 13.23 4.18 -0.02
CA GLY A 63 12.04 5.00 0.15
C GLY A 63 11.50 5.59 -1.15
N LEU A 64 12.02 5.17 -2.32
CA LEU A 64 11.57 5.66 -3.63
C LEU A 64 10.07 5.39 -3.82
N LEU A 65 9.35 6.42 -4.25
CA LEU A 65 7.90 6.35 -4.42
C LEU A 65 7.51 5.41 -5.56
N SER A 66 8.26 5.43 -6.66
CA SER A 66 8.03 4.58 -7.83
C SER A 66 8.17 3.08 -7.55
N LEU A 67 8.89 2.70 -6.47
CA LEU A 67 9.08 1.32 -6.05
C LEU A 67 8.05 0.84 -5.03
N LYS A 68 7.24 1.75 -4.49
CA LYS A 68 6.18 1.39 -3.55
C LYS A 68 5.00 0.72 -4.28
N PRO A 69 4.35 -0.27 -3.66
CA PRO A 69 3.11 -0.82 -4.20
C PRO A 69 2.04 0.28 -4.27
N LYS A 70 1.21 0.24 -5.32
CA LYS A 70 0.17 1.24 -5.60
C LYS A 70 -1.21 0.64 -5.49
N ILE A 71 -2.15 1.42 -4.99
CA ILE A 71 -3.59 1.17 -5.09
C ILE A 71 -4.19 2.34 -5.88
N ILE A 72 -4.98 2.04 -6.88
CA ILE A 72 -5.67 3.01 -7.72
C ILE A 72 -7.13 3.04 -7.29
N VAL A 73 -7.59 4.17 -6.81
CA VAL A 73 -8.98 4.38 -6.44
C VAL A 73 -9.66 5.18 -7.54
N CYS A 74 -10.61 4.55 -8.22
CA CYS A 74 -11.42 5.17 -9.26
C CYS A 74 -12.73 5.67 -8.63
N ASN A 75 -12.81 6.97 -8.35
CA ASN A 75 -14.05 7.59 -7.91
C ASN A 75 -14.97 7.78 -9.12
N VAL A 76 -16.16 7.18 -9.07
CA VAL A 76 -17.15 7.20 -10.15
C VAL A 76 -18.48 7.75 -9.63
N ASP A 77 -19.37 8.09 -10.54
CA ASP A 77 -20.76 8.45 -10.22
C ASP A 77 -21.58 7.23 -9.79
N GLU A 78 -22.68 7.47 -9.09
CA GLU A 78 -23.59 6.45 -8.56
C GLU A 78 -24.07 5.47 -9.63
N LYS A 79 -24.41 5.98 -10.83
CA LYS A 79 -24.91 5.17 -11.96
C LYS A 79 -23.88 4.18 -12.49
N SER A 80 -22.63 4.41 -12.21
CA SER A 80 -21.52 3.55 -12.63
C SER A 80 -21.21 2.42 -11.62
N LEU A 81 -21.86 2.39 -10.46
CA LEU A 81 -21.73 1.29 -9.51
C LEU A 81 -22.62 0.09 -9.91
N PRO A 82 -22.21 -1.14 -9.58
CA PRO A 82 -20.91 -1.53 -8.98
C PRO A 82 -19.80 -1.76 -10.02
N ASN A 83 -20.10 -1.65 -11.31
CA ASN A 83 -19.23 -2.14 -12.40
C ASN A 83 -18.16 -1.15 -12.86
N GLY A 84 -18.24 0.11 -12.40
CA GLY A 84 -17.39 1.18 -12.87
C GLY A 84 -17.82 1.78 -14.21
N ASN A 85 -17.04 2.74 -14.70
CA ASN A 85 -17.22 3.40 -15.99
C ASN A 85 -16.07 3.03 -16.96
N LYS A 86 -16.15 3.56 -18.19
CA LYS A 86 -15.13 3.30 -19.22
C LYS A 86 -13.68 3.58 -18.77
N TYR A 87 -13.48 4.58 -17.91
CA TYR A 87 -12.16 4.97 -17.44
C TYR A 87 -11.63 4.02 -16.35
N SER A 88 -12.49 3.59 -15.42
CA SER A 88 -12.10 2.61 -14.42
C SER A 88 -11.80 1.24 -15.04
N ILE A 89 -12.58 0.83 -16.06
CA ILE A 89 -12.33 -0.40 -16.83
C ILE A 89 -11.00 -0.31 -17.60
N GLU A 90 -10.68 0.85 -18.17
CA GLU A 90 -9.38 1.06 -18.82
C GLU A 90 -8.22 1.02 -17.80
N CYS A 91 -8.42 1.58 -16.61
CA CYS A 91 -7.48 1.48 -15.50
C CYS A 91 -7.22 0.03 -15.09
N GLU A 92 -8.25 -0.79 -14.96
CA GLU A 92 -8.13 -2.22 -14.65
C GLU A 92 -7.36 -2.98 -15.72
N LYS A 93 -7.56 -2.65 -17.00
CA LYS A 93 -6.82 -3.28 -18.11
C LYS A 93 -5.33 -2.94 -18.12
N LYS A 94 -4.96 -1.73 -17.69
CA LYS A 94 -3.58 -1.24 -17.66
C LYS A 94 -2.81 -1.61 -16.41
N ASN A 95 -3.52 -1.97 -15.33
CA ASN A 95 -2.95 -2.27 -14.03
C ASN A 95 -3.43 -3.65 -13.57
N SER A 96 -2.80 -4.19 -12.51
CA SER A 96 -3.35 -5.40 -11.88
C SER A 96 -4.75 -5.08 -11.31
N ARG A 97 -5.75 -5.90 -11.69
CA ARG A 97 -7.14 -5.73 -11.25
C ARG A 97 -7.25 -5.71 -9.71
N ASP A 98 -6.39 -6.46 -9.03
CA ASP A 98 -6.39 -6.53 -7.57
C ASP A 98 -5.99 -5.21 -6.88
N ASN A 99 -5.38 -4.30 -7.63
CA ASN A 99 -4.92 -3.00 -7.12
C ASN A 99 -5.80 -1.83 -7.59
N VAL A 100 -6.88 -2.08 -8.33
CA VAL A 100 -7.83 -1.06 -8.78
C VAL A 100 -9.15 -1.24 -8.02
N ILE A 101 -9.62 -0.16 -7.41
CA ILE A 101 -10.86 -0.14 -6.61
C ILE A 101 -11.78 0.90 -7.20
N VAL A 102 -13.01 0.50 -7.48
CA VAL A 102 -14.07 1.42 -7.88
C VAL A 102 -14.86 1.84 -6.64
N VAL A 103 -15.04 3.13 -6.46
CA VAL A 103 -15.81 3.72 -5.36
C VAL A 103 -16.70 4.82 -5.89
N CYS A 104 -17.78 5.12 -5.18
CA CYS A 104 -18.53 6.36 -5.32
C CYS A 104 -18.53 7.05 -3.96
N ALA A 105 -17.82 8.17 -3.85
CA ALA A 105 -17.65 8.88 -2.58
C ALA A 105 -18.98 9.34 -1.99
N ASP A 106 -19.92 9.76 -2.84
CA ASP A 106 -21.25 10.20 -2.40
C ASP A 106 -22.05 9.06 -1.77
N ILE A 107 -22.01 7.86 -2.35
CA ILE A 107 -22.66 6.67 -1.80
C ILE A 107 -21.97 6.22 -0.50
N GLU A 108 -20.64 6.26 -0.44
CA GLU A 108 -19.92 5.92 0.80
C GLU A 108 -20.31 6.85 1.95
N ASP A 109 -20.44 8.16 1.68
CA ASP A 109 -20.86 9.15 2.67
C ASP A 109 -22.29 8.89 3.16
N GLN A 110 -23.23 8.63 2.23
CA GLN A 110 -24.60 8.25 2.57
C GLN A 110 -24.65 7.00 3.46
N ILE A 111 -23.94 5.93 3.08
CA ILE A 111 -23.87 4.69 3.85
C ILE A 111 -23.31 4.95 5.25
N MET A 112 -22.30 5.79 5.39
CA MET A 112 -21.72 6.11 6.69
C MET A 112 -22.68 6.89 7.61
N GLY A 113 -23.56 7.70 7.05
CA GLY A 113 -24.58 8.45 7.79
C GLY A 113 -25.74 7.58 8.30
N LEU A 114 -25.93 6.39 7.76
CA LEU A 114 -27.02 5.49 8.13
C LEU A 114 -26.73 4.71 9.43
N GLN A 115 -27.79 4.36 10.18
CA GLN A 115 -27.69 3.39 11.26
C GLN A 115 -27.37 1.99 10.71
N LYS A 116 -26.83 1.12 11.54
CA LYS A 116 -26.29 -0.19 11.09
C LYS A 116 -27.33 -1.02 10.33
N LYS A 117 -28.59 -1.06 10.78
CA LYS A 117 -29.65 -1.82 10.13
C LYS A 117 -30.01 -1.25 8.76
N ASP A 118 -30.22 0.06 8.70
CA ASP A 118 -30.62 0.75 7.49
C ASP A 118 -29.49 0.70 6.43
N ARG A 119 -28.24 0.64 6.89
CA ARG A 119 -27.06 0.47 6.03
C ARG A 119 -27.06 -0.88 5.31
N GLU A 120 -27.41 -1.96 6.01
CA GLU A 120 -27.47 -3.30 5.42
C GLU A 120 -28.59 -3.36 4.36
N ASP A 121 -29.75 -2.82 4.67
CA ASP A 121 -30.89 -2.76 3.76
C ASP A 121 -30.57 -1.92 2.50
N PHE A 122 -29.97 -0.75 2.68
CA PHE A 122 -29.53 0.12 1.57
C PHE A 122 -28.52 -0.57 0.66
N MET A 123 -27.54 -1.28 1.23
CA MET A 123 -26.55 -2.00 0.44
C MET A 123 -27.17 -3.13 -0.37
N ILE A 124 -28.16 -3.84 0.18
CA ILE A 124 -28.88 -4.91 -0.51
C ILE A 124 -29.69 -4.33 -1.69
N GLU A 125 -30.45 -3.26 -1.46
CA GLU A 125 -31.27 -2.59 -2.48
C GLU A 125 -30.40 -2.01 -3.62
N SER A 126 -29.25 -1.45 -3.27
CA SER A 126 -28.28 -0.89 -4.24
C SER A 126 -27.41 -1.95 -4.94
N GLY A 127 -27.54 -3.23 -4.58
CA GLY A 127 -26.72 -4.31 -5.13
C GLY A 127 -25.23 -4.24 -4.72
N ILE A 128 -24.89 -3.48 -3.68
CA ILE A 128 -23.53 -3.27 -3.19
C ILE A 128 -23.19 -4.37 -2.18
N LYS A 129 -22.31 -5.30 -2.55
CA LYS A 129 -21.90 -6.41 -1.67
C LYS A 129 -20.91 -5.99 -0.57
N SER A 130 -20.12 -4.97 -0.81
CA SER A 130 -19.12 -4.45 0.10
C SER A 130 -18.89 -2.97 -0.19
N THR A 131 -18.72 -2.16 0.85
CA THR A 131 -18.41 -0.74 0.68
C THR A 131 -17.05 -0.55 0.04
N GLY A 132 -16.85 0.54 -0.69
CA GLY A 132 -15.56 0.90 -1.28
C GLY A 132 -14.48 1.04 -0.20
N LEU A 133 -14.83 1.58 0.97
CA LEU A 133 -13.94 1.68 2.11
C LEU A 133 -13.46 0.29 2.59
N ASN A 134 -14.35 -0.67 2.74
CA ASN A 134 -13.99 -2.04 3.12
C ASN A 134 -13.06 -2.69 2.08
N ASN A 135 -13.34 -2.48 0.80
CA ASN A 135 -12.51 -2.98 -0.29
C ASN A 135 -11.12 -2.32 -0.26
N LEU A 136 -11.05 -1.02 0.01
CA LEU A 136 -9.79 -0.28 0.15
C LEU A 136 -8.95 -0.82 1.30
N ILE A 137 -9.56 -1.04 2.47
CA ILE A 137 -8.87 -1.62 3.63
C ILE A 137 -8.33 -3.01 3.30
N LYS A 138 -9.15 -3.90 2.74
CA LYS A 138 -8.73 -5.26 2.35
C LYS A 138 -7.58 -5.25 1.34
N THR A 139 -7.69 -4.42 0.30
CA THR A 139 -6.65 -4.26 -0.70
C THR A 139 -5.37 -3.70 -0.09
N GLY A 140 -5.46 -2.71 0.80
CA GLY A 140 -4.33 -2.17 1.54
C GLY A 140 -3.59 -3.23 2.35
N TYR A 141 -4.31 -4.03 3.13
CA TYR A 141 -3.74 -5.14 3.88
C TYR A 141 -3.06 -6.18 2.99
N ASN A 142 -3.70 -6.55 1.88
CA ASN A 142 -3.13 -7.50 0.92
C ASN A 142 -1.87 -6.95 0.24
N THR A 143 -1.93 -5.70 -0.21
CA THR A 143 -0.82 -5.02 -0.89
C THR A 143 0.40 -4.86 0.01
N LEU A 144 0.18 -4.60 1.29
CA LEU A 144 1.22 -4.49 2.31
C LEU A 144 1.59 -5.83 2.94
N CYS A 145 0.97 -6.93 2.54
CA CYS A 145 1.16 -8.26 3.12
C CYS A 145 0.96 -8.27 4.65
N LEU A 146 -0.10 -7.63 5.13
CA LEU A 146 -0.41 -7.51 6.55
C LEU A 146 -1.48 -8.52 6.99
N ASN A 147 -1.38 -8.93 8.25
CA ASN A 147 -2.38 -9.67 9.00
C ASN A 147 -2.70 -8.95 10.32
N THR A 148 -3.85 -9.26 10.89
CA THR A 148 -4.23 -8.79 12.24
C THR A 148 -4.49 -9.98 13.14
N PHE A 149 -4.01 -9.92 14.36
CA PHE A 149 -4.40 -10.82 15.44
C PHE A 149 -4.91 -10.01 16.64
N PHE A 150 -5.62 -10.66 17.53
CA PHE A 150 -6.26 -10.02 18.67
C PHE A 150 -5.70 -10.57 19.97
N THR A 151 -5.56 -9.68 20.95
CA THR A 151 -5.36 -10.06 22.35
C THR A 151 -6.57 -9.60 23.14
N SER A 152 -6.97 -10.38 24.13
CA SER A 152 -8.04 -10.03 25.07
C SER A 152 -7.59 -10.34 26.48
N GLY A 153 -7.78 -9.39 27.37
CA GLY A 153 -7.49 -9.48 28.81
C GLY A 153 -8.58 -8.80 29.62
N PRO A 154 -8.48 -8.85 30.96
CA PRO A 154 -9.48 -8.22 31.84
C PRO A 154 -9.59 -6.70 31.65
N GLU A 155 -8.48 -6.05 31.29
CA GLU A 155 -8.40 -4.59 31.18
C GLU A 155 -8.64 -4.08 29.77
N GLU A 156 -8.17 -4.80 28.74
CA GLU A 156 -8.32 -4.37 27.35
C GLU A 156 -8.41 -5.53 26.35
N SER A 157 -9.07 -5.25 25.22
CA SER A 157 -8.99 -6.06 24.00
C SER A 157 -8.35 -5.23 22.91
N ARG A 158 -7.31 -5.77 22.23
CA ARG A 158 -6.52 -5.01 21.27
C ARG A 158 -6.25 -5.79 19.99
N ALA A 159 -6.29 -5.07 18.86
CA ALA A 159 -5.88 -5.57 17.56
C ALA A 159 -4.41 -5.19 17.29
N TRP A 160 -3.62 -6.15 16.79
CA TRP A 160 -2.22 -5.99 16.47
C TRP A 160 -2.00 -6.29 15.00
N THR A 161 -1.35 -5.39 14.28
CA THR A 161 -1.02 -5.58 12.87
C THR A 161 0.40 -6.12 12.73
N ILE A 162 0.55 -7.20 11.96
CA ILE A 162 1.82 -7.89 11.69
C ILE A 162 1.98 -8.17 10.20
N GLU A 163 3.20 -8.45 9.75
CA GLU A 163 3.43 -8.98 8.39
C GLU A 163 2.93 -10.44 8.30
N LYS A 164 2.37 -10.83 7.14
CA LYS A 164 1.82 -12.19 6.92
C LYS A 164 2.83 -13.32 7.19
N ASN A 165 4.13 -13.03 7.04
CA ASN A 165 5.20 -14.03 7.21
C ASN A 165 5.74 -14.12 8.64
N TYR A 166 5.15 -13.40 9.58
CA TYR A 166 5.58 -13.48 10.99
C TYR A 166 5.21 -14.85 11.57
N ASN A 167 6.17 -15.48 12.23
CA ASN A 167 5.89 -16.63 13.09
C ASN A 167 5.30 -16.16 14.43
N ALA A 168 4.88 -17.10 15.26
CA ALA A 168 4.24 -16.79 16.54
C ALA A 168 5.15 -16.01 17.50
N SER A 169 6.46 -16.28 17.50
CA SER A 169 7.44 -15.55 18.31
C SER A 169 7.60 -14.11 17.85
N ASP A 170 7.65 -13.87 16.53
CA ASP A 170 7.73 -12.51 15.97
C ASP A 170 6.45 -11.73 16.27
N ALA A 171 5.28 -12.36 16.13
CA ALA A 171 3.99 -11.77 16.48
C ALA A 171 3.91 -11.40 17.97
N ALA A 172 4.34 -12.29 18.86
CA ALA A 172 4.42 -12.01 20.29
C ALA A 172 5.37 -10.83 20.59
N GLY A 173 6.44 -10.69 19.82
CA GLY A 173 7.39 -9.58 19.92
C GLY A 173 6.80 -8.20 19.62
N VAL A 174 5.72 -8.14 18.82
CA VAL A 174 5.00 -6.88 18.54
C VAL A 174 4.23 -6.39 19.78
N ILE A 175 3.77 -7.30 20.62
CA ILE A 175 3.12 -6.95 21.91
C ILE A 175 4.17 -6.41 22.86
N HIS A 176 5.25 -7.18 23.09
CA HIS A 176 6.37 -6.78 23.93
C HIS A 176 7.60 -7.58 23.57
N THR A 177 8.78 -6.93 23.61
CA THR A 177 10.07 -7.57 23.26
C THR A 177 10.40 -8.78 24.12
N ASP A 178 9.97 -8.79 25.38
CA ASP A 178 10.19 -9.92 26.30
C ASP A 178 9.39 -11.16 25.90
N PHE A 179 8.22 -11.00 25.28
CA PHE A 179 7.45 -12.15 24.79
C PHE A 179 8.18 -12.84 23.65
N LYS A 180 8.87 -12.09 22.79
CA LYS A 180 9.74 -12.71 21.78
C LYS A 180 10.93 -13.46 22.39
N LYS A 181 11.60 -12.85 23.40
CA LYS A 181 12.80 -13.43 24.02
C LYS A 181 12.49 -14.69 24.86
N LYS A 182 11.31 -14.76 25.45
CA LYS A 182 10.88 -15.86 26.34
C LYS A 182 9.90 -16.79 25.66
N PHE A 183 9.75 -16.72 24.34
CA PHE A 183 8.87 -17.60 23.58
C PHE A 183 9.44 -19.02 23.56
N ILE A 184 8.65 -20.00 23.99
CA ILE A 184 9.01 -21.42 24.07
C ILE A 184 8.36 -22.18 22.92
#